data_0616655ead9543623ee0540ee73c37ba
#
_entry.id   0616655ead9543623ee0540ee73c37ba
#
_cell.length_a   1.000
_cell.length_b   1.000
_cell.length_c   1.000
_cell.angle_alpha   90.00
_cell.angle_beta   90.00
_cell.angle_gamma   90.00
#
_symmetry.space_group_name_H-M   'P 1'
#
loop_
_entity.id
_entity.type
_entity.pdbx_description
1 polymer ?
#
loop_
_entity_poly.entity_id
_entity_poly.type
_entity_poly.pdbx_seq_one_letter_code
_entity_poly.pdbx_strand_id
1 'polypeptide(L)'
;MKLSRRGAITMITAGIAIVLGFGTLAINLASTSSKLEEQTVQMSLLKEEYNSIYNELNAEKEERMKYQRLYDEVSVRNEQLEAELENWRNLGQFTITYYWPGEDRYGALTSTGIQATEGMTVAVDHAIIPYGSKIKIDGKVYIAQDCGGAIKGNKIDVFVESPKMQKYTTEIYIER
;
A
#
# COMPACT_ATOMS: atom_id res chain seq x y z
N MET A 1 -45.88 -91.26 -6.31
CA MET A 1 -46.04 -90.74 -7.65
C MET A 1 -44.65 -90.60 -8.30
N LYS A 2 -44.26 -91.58 -9.20
CA LYS A 2 -42.96 -91.57 -9.87
C LYS A 2 -43.01 -90.52 -11.02
N LEU A 3 -42.23 -89.43 -10.92
CA LEU A 3 -42.06 -88.52 -12.01
C LEU A 3 -41.56 -89.29 -13.24
N SER A 4 -42.19 -89.04 -14.41
CA SER A 4 -41.70 -89.57 -15.70
C SER A 4 -40.31 -88.98 -16.01
N ARG A 5 -39.42 -89.73 -16.69
CA ARG A 5 -38.11 -89.31 -17.11
C ARG A 5 -38.12 -87.96 -17.80
N ARG A 6 -39.14 -87.64 -18.55
CA ARG A 6 -39.34 -86.32 -19.23
C ARG A 6 -39.61 -85.19 -18.22
N GLY A 7 -40.42 -85.39 -17.20
CA GLY A 7 -40.71 -84.43 -16.16
C GLY A 7 -39.47 -84.06 -15.29
N ALA A 8 -38.65 -85.06 -15.02
CA ALA A 8 -37.41 -84.87 -14.30
C ALA A 8 -36.39 -84.07 -15.09
N ILE A 9 -36.23 -84.29 -16.37
CA ILE A 9 -35.33 -83.53 -17.28
C ILE A 9 -35.81 -82.05 -17.42
N THR A 10 -37.12 -81.83 -17.58
CA THR A 10 -37.65 -80.45 -17.65
C THR A 10 -37.45 -79.66 -16.37
N MET A 11 -37.57 -80.29 -15.21
CA MET A 11 -37.29 -79.59 -13.91
C MET A 11 -35.80 -79.28 -13.72
N ILE A 12 -34.91 -80.15 -14.17
CA ILE A 12 -33.45 -79.96 -14.08
C ILE A 12 -33.05 -78.82 -15.04
N THR A 13 -33.57 -78.81 -16.28
CA THR A 13 -33.25 -77.72 -17.22
C THR A 13 -33.79 -76.36 -16.79
N ALA A 14 -34.97 -76.28 -16.23
CA ALA A 14 -35.53 -75.07 -15.63
C ALA A 14 -34.72 -74.63 -14.40
N GLY A 15 -34.29 -75.52 -13.57
CA GLY A 15 -33.42 -75.20 -12.42
C GLY A 15 -32.05 -74.64 -12.84
N ILE A 16 -31.44 -75.23 -13.88
CA ILE A 16 -30.18 -74.71 -14.44
C ILE A 16 -30.34 -73.32 -15.05
N ALA A 17 -31.42 -73.05 -15.79
CA ALA A 17 -31.70 -71.76 -16.38
C ALA A 17 -31.90 -70.68 -15.32
N ILE A 18 -32.57 -71.00 -14.23
CA ILE A 18 -32.76 -70.06 -13.10
C ILE A 18 -31.44 -69.77 -12.42
N VAL A 19 -30.60 -70.80 -12.14
CA VAL A 19 -29.28 -70.60 -11.54
C VAL A 19 -28.35 -69.77 -12.44
N LEU A 20 -28.35 -69.98 -13.76
CA LEU A 20 -27.57 -69.18 -14.70
C LEU A 20 -28.11 -67.74 -14.78
N GLY A 21 -29.43 -67.54 -14.75
CA GLY A 21 -30.05 -66.21 -14.71
C GLY A 21 -29.69 -65.40 -13.47
N PHE A 22 -29.70 -66.04 -12.29
CA PHE A 22 -29.26 -65.39 -11.04
C PHE A 22 -27.77 -65.14 -11.06
N GLY A 23 -26.94 -66.02 -11.62
CA GLY A 23 -25.51 -65.82 -11.74
C GLY A 23 -25.16 -64.61 -12.62
N THR A 24 -25.81 -64.46 -13.78
CA THR A 24 -25.60 -63.31 -14.67
C THR A 24 -26.08 -61.98 -14.04
N LEU A 25 -27.20 -62.01 -13.32
CA LEU A 25 -27.72 -60.86 -12.62
C LEU A 25 -26.76 -60.43 -11.49
N ALA A 26 -26.21 -61.37 -10.72
CA ALA A 26 -25.27 -61.07 -9.68
C ALA A 26 -23.94 -60.48 -10.20
N ILE A 27 -23.43 -61.00 -11.35
CA ILE A 27 -22.23 -60.46 -11.99
C ILE A 27 -22.50 -59.05 -12.51
N ASN A 28 -23.64 -58.76 -13.09
CA ASN A 28 -24.02 -57.45 -13.55
C ASN A 28 -24.17 -56.47 -12.38
N LEU A 29 -24.77 -56.86 -11.28
CA LEU A 29 -24.89 -56.07 -10.07
C LEU A 29 -23.51 -55.74 -9.47
N ALA A 30 -22.61 -56.71 -9.37
CA ALA A 30 -21.26 -56.49 -8.90
C ALA A 30 -20.46 -55.54 -9.79
N SER A 31 -20.59 -55.65 -11.13
CA SER A 31 -19.97 -54.74 -12.09
C SER A 31 -20.50 -53.30 -12.00
N THR A 32 -21.81 -53.14 -11.80
CA THR A 32 -22.41 -51.80 -11.63
C THR A 32 -22.02 -51.19 -10.29
N SER A 33 -21.93 -51.97 -9.21
CA SER A 33 -21.44 -51.52 -7.90
C SER A 33 -19.99 -51.02 -7.99
N SER A 34 -19.11 -51.78 -8.62
CA SER A 34 -17.71 -51.39 -8.81
C SER A 34 -17.56 -50.09 -9.62
N LYS A 35 -18.35 -49.92 -10.69
CA LYS A 35 -18.38 -48.66 -11.46
C LYS A 35 -18.87 -47.46 -10.64
N LEU A 36 -19.86 -47.67 -9.80
CA LEU A 36 -20.39 -46.65 -8.90
C LEU A 36 -19.35 -46.22 -7.86
N GLU A 37 -18.62 -47.17 -7.29
CA GLU A 37 -17.52 -46.86 -6.38
C GLU A 37 -16.41 -46.06 -7.05
N GLU A 38 -16.00 -46.45 -8.26
CA GLU A 38 -15.01 -45.72 -9.06
C GLU A 38 -15.47 -44.27 -9.35
N GLN A 39 -16.72 -44.09 -9.79
CA GLN A 39 -17.29 -42.76 -10.01
C GLN A 39 -17.35 -41.91 -8.73
N THR A 40 -17.64 -42.53 -7.59
CA THR A 40 -17.67 -41.86 -6.29
C THR A 40 -16.29 -41.37 -5.91
N VAL A 41 -15.24 -42.17 -6.11
CA VAL A 41 -13.85 -41.80 -5.87
C VAL A 41 -13.41 -40.66 -6.80
N GLN A 42 -13.72 -40.76 -8.10
CA GLN A 42 -13.42 -39.71 -9.06
C GLN A 42 -14.10 -38.39 -8.69
N MET A 43 -15.37 -38.43 -8.29
CA MET A 43 -16.12 -37.28 -7.83
C MET A 43 -15.49 -36.62 -6.58
N SER A 44 -14.99 -37.43 -5.63
CA SER A 44 -14.31 -36.90 -4.44
C SER A 44 -13.00 -36.22 -4.79
N LEU A 45 -12.19 -36.80 -5.67
CA LEU A 45 -10.94 -36.21 -6.13
C LEU A 45 -11.17 -34.87 -6.90
N LEU A 46 -12.17 -34.86 -7.80
CA LEU A 46 -12.53 -33.63 -8.51
C LEU A 46 -13.01 -32.54 -7.57
N LYS A 47 -13.74 -32.88 -6.52
CA LYS A 47 -14.17 -31.93 -5.49
C LYS A 47 -13.00 -31.36 -4.69
N GLU A 48 -12.00 -32.17 -4.35
CA GLU A 48 -10.78 -31.70 -3.68
C GLU A 48 -9.99 -30.75 -4.60
N GLU A 49 -9.80 -31.10 -5.86
CA GLU A 49 -9.14 -30.25 -6.84
C GLU A 49 -9.89 -28.91 -7.04
N TYR A 50 -11.22 -28.96 -7.19
CA TYR A 50 -12.03 -27.75 -7.25
C TYR A 50 -11.84 -26.85 -6.02
N ASN A 51 -11.88 -27.42 -4.83
CA ASN A 51 -11.68 -26.64 -3.61
C ASN A 51 -10.28 -26.02 -3.53
N SER A 52 -9.25 -26.74 -3.98
CA SER A 52 -7.88 -26.21 -4.04
C SER A 52 -7.79 -25.00 -4.98
N ILE A 53 -8.28 -25.14 -6.20
CA ILE A 53 -8.30 -24.05 -7.20
C ILE A 53 -9.13 -22.87 -6.71
N TYR A 54 -10.26 -23.12 -6.08
CA TYR A 54 -11.13 -22.09 -5.53
C TYR A 54 -10.41 -21.26 -4.43
N ASN A 55 -9.67 -21.95 -3.55
CA ASN A 55 -8.91 -21.29 -2.49
C ASN A 55 -7.73 -20.46 -3.06
N GLU A 56 -7.01 -20.99 -4.05
CA GLU A 56 -5.94 -20.27 -4.75
C GLU A 56 -6.48 -19.03 -5.44
N LEU A 57 -7.59 -19.14 -6.14
CA LEU A 57 -8.23 -18.00 -6.80
C LEU A 57 -8.66 -16.91 -5.81
N ASN A 58 -9.18 -17.30 -4.65
CA ASN A 58 -9.58 -16.33 -3.64
C ASN A 58 -8.35 -15.65 -3.01
N ALA A 59 -7.27 -16.39 -2.75
CA ALA A 59 -6.02 -15.82 -2.27
C ALA A 59 -5.43 -14.82 -3.27
N GLU A 60 -5.41 -15.15 -4.56
CA GLU A 60 -4.97 -14.25 -5.63
C GLU A 60 -5.83 -12.97 -5.70
N LYS A 61 -7.15 -13.11 -5.57
CA LYS A 61 -8.06 -11.96 -5.54
C LYS A 61 -7.80 -11.03 -4.36
N GLU A 62 -7.58 -11.59 -3.17
CA GLU A 62 -7.25 -10.80 -1.98
C GLU A 62 -5.91 -10.06 -2.15
N GLU A 63 -4.91 -10.73 -2.71
CA GLU A 63 -3.62 -10.13 -3.00
C GLU A 63 -3.75 -8.98 -4.03
N ARG A 64 -4.48 -9.18 -5.11
CA ARG A 64 -4.78 -8.12 -6.09
C ARG A 64 -5.48 -6.92 -5.46
N MET A 65 -6.47 -7.15 -4.61
CA MET A 65 -7.16 -6.06 -3.89
C MET A 65 -6.22 -5.29 -2.98
N LYS A 66 -5.27 -5.98 -2.33
CA LYS A 66 -4.23 -5.34 -1.50
C LYS A 66 -3.30 -4.45 -2.35
N TYR A 67 -2.83 -4.95 -3.49
CA TYR A 67 -1.99 -4.16 -4.40
C TYR A 67 -2.74 -2.97 -4.97
N GLN A 68 -4.01 -3.13 -5.32
CA GLN A 68 -4.82 -2.02 -5.82
C GLN A 68 -4.97 -0.91 -4.78
N ARG A 69 -5.26 -1.25 -3.53
CA ARG A 69 -5.33 -0.26 -2.43
C ARG A 69 -4.01 0.49 -2.24
N LEU A 70 -2.89 -0.24 -2.28
CA LEU A 70 -1.56 0.37 -2.15
C LEU A 70 -1.26 1.31 -3.32
N TYR A 71 -1.62 0.91 -4.53
CA TYR A 71 -1.47 1.74 -5.72
C TYR A 71 -2.29 3.04 -5.60
N ASP A 72 -3.55 2.93 -5.20
CA ASP A 72 -4.44 4.08 -5.02
C ASP A 72 -3.90 5.04 -3.95
N GLU A 73 -3.41 4.51 -2.82
CA GLU A 73 -2.79 5.29 -1.74
C GLU A 73 -1.53 6.03 -2.22
N VAL A 74 -0.64 5.34 -2.94
CA VAL A 74 0.58 5.95 -3.49
C VAL A 74 0.25 7.00 -4.54
N SER A 75 -0.75 6.77 -5.39
CA SER A 75 -1.20 7.72 -6.40
C SER A 75 -1.71 9.01 -5.77
N VAL A 76 -2.58 8.91 -4.77
CA VAL A 76 -3.09 10.08 -4.02
C VAL A 76 -1.94 10.82 -3.33
N ARG A 77 -0.98 10.09 -2.77
CA ARG A 77 0.17 10.71 -2.11
C ARG A 77 1.07 11.45 -3.11
N ASN A 78 1.28 10.88 -4.29
CA ASN A 78 2.04 11.55 -5.35
C ASN A 78 1.36 12.84 -5.82
N GLU A 79 0.05 12.83 -6.05
CA GLU A 79 -0.70 14.03 -6.41
C GLU A 79 -0.58 15.12 -5.34
N GLN A 80 -0.63 14.75 -4.05
CA GLN A 80 -0.44 15.69 -2.94
C GLN A 80 0.96 16.28 -2.93
N LEU A 81 2.00 15.47 -3.18
CA LEU A 81 3.39 15.93 -3.22
C LEU A 81 3.65 16.84 -4.42
N GLU A 82 3.09 16.52 -5.57
CA GLU A 82 3.17 17.38 -6.76
C GLU A 82 2.50 18.74 -6.51
N ALA A 83 1.30 18.76 -5.93
CA ALA A 83 0.61 19.99 -5.56
C ALA A 83 1.40 20.80 -4.51
N GLU A 84 2.03 20.10 -3.54
CA GLU A 84 2.91 20.77 -2.56
C GLU A 84 4.15 21.38 -3.25
N LEU A 85 4.77 20.69 -4.20
CA LEU A 85 5.91 21.20 -4.96
C LEU A 85 5.54 22.39 -5.83
N GLU A 86 4.35 22.40 -6.44
CA GLU A 86 3.87 23.53 -7.23
C GLU A 86 3.69 24.81 -6.40
N ASN A 87 3.38 24.68 -5.12
CA ASN A 87 3.25 25.82 -4.20
C ASN A 87 4.60 26.47 -3.85
N TRP A 88 5.72 25.80 -4.11
CA TRP A 88 7.03 26.29 -3.76
C TRP A 88 7.87 26.62 -5.01
N ARG A 89 8.44 27.82 -5.04
CA ARG A 89 9.39 28.25 -6.07
C ARG A 89 10.81 28.22 -5.53
N ASN A 90 11.70 27.50 -6.18
CA ASN A 90 13.13 27.51 -5.86
C ASN A 90 13.74 28.89 -6.13
N LEU A 91 14.39 29.48 -5.14
CA LEU A 91 15.15 30.75 -5.24
C LEU A 91 16.66 30.51 -5.42
N GLY A 92 17.11 29.27 -5.41
CA GLY A 92 18.51 28.90 -5.54
C GLY A 92 19.25 28.85 -4.19
N GLN A 93 20.57 28.95 -4.28
CA GLN A 93 21.48 28.80 -3.12
C GLN A 93 21.55 30.07 -2.28
N PHE A 94 21.34 29.92 -0.97
CA PHE A 94 21.48 30.98 0.03
C PHE A 94 22.42 30.58 1.14
N THR A 95 23.16 31.55 1.66
CA THR A 95 23.97 31.39 2.87
C THR A 95 23.09 31.56 4.09
N ILE A 96 23.10 30.58 4.98
CA ILE A 96 22.36 30.60 6.24
C ILE A 96 23.31 30.90 7.38
N THR A 97 22.93 31.87 8.21
CA THR A 97 23.58 32.25 9.48
C THR A 97 22.52 32.29 10.58
N TYR A 98 22.92 32.61 11.79
CA TYR A 98 22.03 32.64 12.94
C TYR A 98 22.28 33.91 13.77
N TYR A 99 21.20 34.49 14.31
CA TYR A 99 21.26 35.60 15.24
C TYR A 99 20.40 35.32 16.48
N TRP A 100 20.69 35.99 17.59
CA TRP A 100 20.04 35.76 18.90
C TRP A 100 19.86 37.05 19.69
N PRO A 101 18.93 37.08 20.69
CA PRO A 101 18.75 38.24 21.55
C PRO A 101 20.07 38.53 22.32
N GLY A 102 20.53 39.77 22.27
CA GLY A 102 21.78 40.17 22.93
C GLY A 102 23.00 40.26 21.98
N GLU A 103 22.86 39.84 20.72
CA GLU A 103 23.89 40.12 19.72
C GLU A 103 23.97 41.63 19.38
N ASP A 104 22.83 42.30 19.48
CA ASP A 104 22.72 43.74 19.27
C ASP A 104 21.78 44.43 20.30
N ARG A 105 21.58 45.74 20.16
CA ARG A 105 20.72 46.53 21.04
C ARG A 105 19.21 46.34 20.86
N TYR A 106 18.79 45.64 19.80
CA TYR A 106 17.37 45.47 19.46
C TYR A 106 16.75 44.20 20.10
N GLY A 107 17.61 43.32 20.58
CA GLY A 107 17.19 42.07 21.25
C GLY A 107 16.44 41.16 20.28
N ALA A 108 15.22 40.77 20.67
CA ALA A 108 14.36 39.93 19.81
C ALA A 108 13.27 40.71 19.07
N LEU A 109 13.31 42.05 19.07
CA LEU A 109 12.33 42.85 18.29
C LEU A 109 12.79 42.96 16.85
N THR A 110 11.98 42.46 15.95
CA THR A 110 12.26 42.50 14.48
C THR A 110 12.05 43.87 13.88
N SER A 111 12.61 44.11 12.71
CA SER A 111 12.39 45.35 11.91
C SER A 111 10.92 45.58 11.51
N THR A 112 10.08 44.54 11.52
CA THR A 112 8.63 44.66 11.29
C THR A 112 7.84 44.92 12.58
N GLY A 113 8.51 45.04 13.74
CA GLY A 113 7.86 45.29 15.04
C GLY A 113 7.26 44.02 15.70
N ILE A 114 7.60 42.87 15.22
CA ILE A 114 7.14 41.58 15.76
C ILE A 114 8.22 41.01 16.65
N GLN A 115 7.85 40.31 17.73
CA GLN A 115 8.78 39.53 18.54
C GLN A 115 9.28 38.32 17.76
N ALA A 116 10.58 38.23 17.54
CA ALA A 116 11.18 37.08 16.87
C ALA A 116 10.96 35.79 17.68
N THR A 117 10.70 34.72 16.97
CA THR A 117 10.44 33.39 17.57
C THR A 117 11.34 32.36 16.91
N GLU A 118 12.03 31.56 17.75
CA GLU A 118 12.87 30.47 17.27
C GLU A 118 12.06 29.45 16.48
N GLY A 119 12.62 29.03 15.36
CA GLY A 119 11.96 28.09 14.46
C GLY A 119 10.89 28.69 13.54
N MET A 120 10.69 30.01 13.61
CA MET A 120 9.72 30.72 12.79
C MET A 120 10.33 31.94 12.08
N THR A 121 11.07 32.79 12.79
CA THR A 121 11.52 34.08 12.30
C THR A 121 12.87 34.02 11.61
N VAL A 122 12.95 34.66 10.45
CA VAL A 122 14.22 34.90 9.74
C VAL A 122 14.36 36.32 9.28
N ALA A 123 15.61 36.81 9.28
CA ALA A 123 16.00 38.07 8.64
C ALA A 123 16.45 37.79 7.21
N VAL A 124 16.01 38.64 6.29
CA VAL A 124 16.21 38.49 4.83
C VAL A 124 16.57 39.81 4.18
N ASP A 125 17.07 39.77 2.97
CA ASP A 125 17.04 40.93 2.09
C ASP A 125 15.61 41.09 1.52
N HIS A 126 14.86 42.07 2.04
CA HIS A 126 13.47 42.29 1.64
C HIS A 126 13.29 42.78 0.18
N ALA A 127 14.38 43.14 -0.48
CA ALA A 127 14.35 43.38 -1.92
C ALA A 127 14.28 42.08 -2.76
N ILE A 128 14.66 40.95 -2.17
CA ILE A 128 14.64 39.62 -2.80
C ILE A 128 13.47 38.80 -2.27
N ILE A 129 13.31 38.80 -0.94
CA ILE A 129 12.27 38.05 -0.22
C ILE A 129 11.40 39.04 0.55
N PRO A 130 10.18 39.35 0.09
CA PRO A 130 9.30 40.31 0.77
C PRO A 130 8.97 39.87 2.20
N TYR A 131 8.75 40.82 3.09
CA TYR A 131 8.26 40.53 4.43
C TYR A 131 6.93 39.78 4.42
N GLY A 132 6.75 38.86 5.33
CA GLY A 132 5.59 37.96 5.44
C GLY A 132 5.68 36.76 4.54
N SER A 133 6.66 36.67 3.62
CA SER A 133 6.85 35.48 2.81
C SER A 133 7.19 34.31 3.65
N LYS A 134 6.59 33.16 3.33
CA LYS A 134 7.02 31.87 3.88
C LYS A 134 8.13 31.30 3.02
N ILE A 135 9.19 30.88 3.65
CA ILE A 135 10.34 30.27 3.00
C ILE A 135 10.65 28.91 3.62
N LYS A 136 11.04 27.96 2.79
CA LYS A 136 11.44 26.61 3.24
C LYS A 136 12.97 26.50 3.18
N ILE A 137 13.58 26.17 4.32
CA ILE A 137 15.03 25.96 4.52
C ILE A 137 15.18 24.57 5.10
N ASP A 138 15.88 23.67 4.41
CA ASP A 138 16.10 22.28 4.85
C ASP A 138 14.80 21.58 5.32
N GLY A 139 13.72 21.74 4.56
CA GLY A 139 12.41 21.14 4.84
C GLY A 139 11.57 21.86 5.90
N LYS A 140 12.10 22.86 6.60
CA LYS A 140 11.39 23.62 7.63
C LYS A 140 10.93 24.96 7.10
N VAL A 141 9.70 25.36 7.45
CA VAL A 141 9.09 26.61 7.01
C VAL A 141 9.37 27.73 8.03
N TYR A 142 9.82 28.88 7.53
CA TYR A 142 10.08 30.11 8.27
C TYR A 142 9.30 31.28 7.63
N ILE A 143 9.19 32.38 8.37
CA ILE A 143 8.55 33.61 7.91
C ILE A 143 9.58 34.73 7.87
N ALA A 144 9.66 35.44 6.75
CA ALA A 144 10.51 36.61 6.58
C ALA A 144 9.92 37.78 7.38
N GLN A 145 10.40 38.00 8.59
CA GLN A 145 9.87 39.00 9.52
C GLN A 145 10.91 40.07 9.92
N ASP A 146 12.17 39.88 9.51
CA ASP A 146 13.25 40.74 9.93
C ASP A 146 14.19 41.07 8.76
N CYS A 147 15.04 42.05 8.96
CA CYS A 147 16.15 42.40 8.09
C CYS A 147 17.37 42.84 8.92
N GLY A 148 18.53 42.78 8.31
CA GLY A 148 19.77 43.29 8.92
C GLY A 148 20.61 44.03 7.91
N GLY A 149 21.42 44.98 8.38
CA GLY A 149 22.34 45.73 7.50
C GLY A 149 23.33 44.83 6.76
N ALA A 150 23.73 43.74 7.38
CA ALA A 150 24.62 42.72 6.82
C ALA A 150 23.90 41.57 6.09
N ILE A 151 22.55 41.58 6.06
CA ILE A 151 21.73 40.56 5.38
C ILE A 151 21.32 41.12 4.03
N LYS A 152 22.17 40.89 3.04
CA LYS A 152 22.01 41.36 1.66
C LYS A 152 22.24 40.20 0.67
N GLY A 153 21.50 40.31 -0.46
CA GLY A 153 21.58 39.29 -1.50
C GLY A 153 21.08 37.92 -1.00
N ASN A 154 21.73 36.88 -1.43
CA ASN A 154 21.39 35.50 -1.11
C ASN A 154 21.91 35.09 0.30
N LYS A 155 21.51 35.84 1.31
CA LYS A 155 21.81 35.55 2.73
C LYS A 155 20.54 35.61 3.56
N ILE A 156 20.41 34.65 4.47
CA ILE A 156 19.33 34.56 5.45
C ILE A 156 19.93 34.36 6.82
N ASP A 157 19.38 35.06 7.81
CA ASP A 157 19.78 34.95 9.20
C ASP A 157 18.62 34.38 10.03
N VAL A 158 18.81 33.23 10.62
CA VAL A 158 17.75 32.49 11.34
C VAL A 158 17.79 32.87 12.79
N PHE A 159 16.67 33.34 13.35
CA PHE A 159 16.55 33.64 14.75
C PHE A 159 16.63 32.37 15.61
N VAL A 160 17.44 32.43 16.66
CA VAL A 160 17.59 31.40 17.71
C VAL A 160 17.62 32.08 19.08
N GLU A 161 17.16 31.38 20.11
CA GLU A 161 17.15 31.92 21.50
C GLU A 161 18.52 31.91 22.16
N SER A 162 19.44 31.06 21.68
CA SER A 162 20.78 30.91 22.22
C SER A 162 21.84 31.06 21.13
N PRO A 163 23.05 31.54 21.45
CA PRO A 163 24.15 31.76 20.51
C PRO A 163 24.44 30.51 19.66
N LYS A 164 24.45 30.65 18.33
CA LYS A 164 24.76 29.59 17.39
C LYS A 164 25.69 30.08 16.27
N MET A 165 26.95 29.69 16.36
CA MET A 165 28.01 30.09 15.43
C MET A 165 28.14 29.08 14.28
N GLN A 166 27.11 28.98 13.44
CA GLN A 166 27.12 28.11 12.27
C GLN A 166 26.83 28.90 11.01
N LYS A 167 27.50 28.54 9.91
CA LYS A 167 27.29 29.10 8.59
C LYS A 167 27.38 27.97 7.56
N TYR A 168 26.38 27.90 6.68
CA TYR A 168 26.35 26.93 5.58
C TYR A 168 25.53 27.46 4.40
N THR A 169 25.52 26.75 3.29
CA THR A 169 24.75 27.11 2.09
C THR A 169 23.78 25.99 1.75
N THR A 170 22.56 26.35 1.44
CA THR A 170 21.51 25.42 1.04
C THR A 170 20.56 26.07 0.03
N GLU A 171 19.78 25.24 -0.67
CA GLU A 171 18.68 25.73 -1.51
C GLU A 171 17.51 26.15 -0.65
N ILE A 172 16.89 27.27 -1.02
CA ILE A 172 15.66 27.72 -0.38
C ILE A 172 14.51 27.83 -1.37
N TYR A 173 13.31 27.70 -0.84
CA TYR A 173 12.09 27.79 -1.60
C TYR A 173 11.17 28.83 -0.97
N ILE A 174 10.44 29.59 -1.79
CA ILE A 174 9.44 30.57 -1.36
C ILE A 174 8.06 30.08 -1.77
N GLU A 175 7.07 30.22 -0.86
CA GLU A 175 5.66 29.96 -1.17
C GLU A 175 5.18 30.95 -2.24
N ARG A 176 4.43 30.48 -3.23
CA ARG A 176 3.88 31.27 -4.33
C ARG A 176 2.67 32.08 -3.94
#